data_bfdf3fe3ffe928a0af81d31debbf77a2
#
_entry.id   bfdf3fe3ffe928a0af81d31debbf77a2
#
_cell.length_a   1.000
_cell.length_b   1.000
_cell.length_c   1.000
_cell.angle_alpha   90.00
_cell.angle_beta   90.00
_cell.angle_gamma   90.00
#
_symmetry.space_group_name_H-M   'P 1'
#
loop_
_entity.id
_entity.type
_entity.pdbx_description
1 polymer ?
#
loop_
_entity_poly.entity_id
_entity_poly.type
_entity_poly.pdbx_seq_one_letter_code
_entity_poly.pdbx_strand_id
1 'polypeptide(L)'
;MKAQLAIYDMDRTITRRATYTPFLLHAALSLAPWRLLLFPAVLLAMAAYALKLIDRGRLKEINYDLLVGGRVTPGRLEPVIEAFADKQIASNIMPGALAAIAEDRAAGRRLVMATASYRLYAAAIARRLGFDDVVATETRLDAKGRVVAKIDGANCYGAAKKDMIEAWLQREGLERDAVHIRFYSDHVSDHHVHRWADEAVAANADARLVRLAKAQGWEVVDWSRRRNRALKPLRAPGRSRR
;
A
#
# COMPACT_ATOMS: atom_id res chain seq x y z
N MET A 1 2.67 22.36 18.54
CA MET A 1 2.05 20.99 18.53
C MET A 1 2.61 20.24 17.32
N LYS A 2 2.89 18.93 17.44
CA LYS A 2 3.34 18.12 16.31
C LYS A 2 2.19 17.93 15.30
N ALA A 3 2.52 18.00 14.00
CA ALA A 3 1.56 17.66 12.95
C ALA A 3 1.18 16.17 13.06
N GLN A 4 -0.10 15.85 12.97
CA GLN A 4 -0.63 14.50 13.17
C GLN A 4 -0.78 13.81 11.81
N LEU A 5 -0.13 12.68 11.62
CA LEU A 5 -0.18 11.88 10.40
C LEU A 5 -0.73 10.48 10.67
N ALA A 6 -1.58 9.98 9.78
CA ALA A 6 -2.00 8.59 9.74
C ALA A 6 -1.58 7.99 8.39
N ILE A 7 -0.62 7.07 8.43
CA ILE A 7 -0.04 6.45 7.24
C ILE A 7 -0.56 5.02 7.14
N TYR A 8 -1.14 4.67 6.00
CA TYR A 8 -1.77 3.37 5.75
C TYR A 8 -1.09 2.64 4.60
N ASP A 9 -0.71 1.38 4.81
CA ASP A 9 -0.53 0.49 3.68
C ASP A 9 -1.88 0.17 3.03
N MET A 10 -1.89 -0.19 1.75
CA MET A 10 -3.12 -0.41 0.98
C MET A 10 -3.52 -1.88 0.90
N ASP A 11 -2.63 -2.71 0.31
CA ASP A 11 -2.96 -4.08 -0.04
C ASP A 11 -3.10 -4.97 1.19
N ARG A 12 -4.26 -5.62 1.40
CA ARG A 12 -4.62 -6.44 2.57
C ARG A 12 -4.68 -5.67 3.90
N THR A 13 -4.31 -4.41 3.90
CA THR A 13 -4.48 -3.50 5.04
C THR A 13 -5.83 -2.78 4.91
N ILE A 14 -5.98 -1.89 3.92
CA ILE A 14 -7.26 -1.23 3.60
C ILE A 14 -8.13 -2.16 2.75
N THR A 15 -7.51 -2.86 1.80
CA THR A 15 -8.21 -3.76 0.89
C THR A 15 -8.25 -5.20 1.43
N ARG A 16 -9.31 -5.96 1.11
CA ARG A 16 -9.43 -7.39 1.48
C ARG A 16 -8.40 -8.25 0.76
N ARG A 17 -8.10 -7.92 -0.50
CA ARG A 17 -7.19 -8.66 -1.39
C ARG A 17 -6.21 -7.69 -2.02
N ALA A 18 -5.02 -8.19 -2.34
CA ALA A 18 -4.03 -7.43 -3.08
C ALA A 18 -4.56 -6.97 -4.45
N THR A 19 -4.18 -5.77 -4.87
CA THR A 19 -4.74 -5.10 -6.05
C THR A 19 -3.86 -5.25 -7.29
N TYR A 20 -2.58 -5.57 -7.13
CA TYR A 20 -1.61 -5.56 -8.23
C TYR A 20 -1.98 -6.50 -9.39
N THR A 21 -2.12 -7.82 -9.14
CA THR A 21 -2.48 -8.79 -10.20
C THR A 21 -3.88 -8.52 -10.78
N PRO A 22 -4.92 -8.24 -9.96
CA PRO A 22 -6.21 -7.81 -10.47
C PRO A 22 -6.16 -6.58 -11.37
N PHE A 23 -5.31 -5.59 -11.08
CA PHE A 23 -5.12 -4.43 -11.96
C PHE A 23 -4.53 -4.83 -13.31
N LEU A 24 -3.48 -5.66 -13.32
CA LEU A 24 -2.87 -6.11 -14.58
C LEU A 24 -3.86 -6.86 -15.47
N LEU A 25 -4.66 -7.76 -14.89
CA LEU A 25 -5.69 -8.50 -15.63
C LEU A 25 -6.79 -7.58 -16.15
N HIS A 26 -7.25 -6.63 -15.31
CA HIS A 26 -8.23 -5.63 -15.72
C HIS A 26 -7.70 -4.76 -16.88
N ALA A 27 -6.47 -4.31 -16.79
CA ALA A 27 -5.82 -3.53 -17.84
C ALA A 27 -5.61 -4.33 -19.13
N ALA A 28 -5.20 -5.61 -19.03
CA ALA A 28 -5.07 -6.48 -20.19
C ALA A 28 -6.41 -6.64 -20.91
N LEU A 29 -7.49 -6.94 -20.17
CA LEU A 29 -8.85 -7.08 -20.72
C LEU A 29 -9.35 -5.79 -21.42
N SER A 30 -9.04 -4.64 -20.82
CA SER A 30 -9.54 -3.34 -21.31
C SER A 30 -8.73 -2.79 -22.48
N LEU A 31 -7.41 -3.00 -22.49
CA LEU A 31 -6.49 -2.38 -23.46
C LEU A 31 -6.16 -3.28 -24.65
N ALA A 32 -5.94 -4.57 -24.38
CA ALA A 32 -5.46 -5.55 -25.35
C ALA A 32 -5.73 -7.00 -24.88
N PRO A 33 -6.96 -7.54 -24.99
CA PRO A 33 -7.34 -8.85 -24.45
C PRO A 33 -6.45 -10.01 -24.91
N TRP A 34 -5.88 -9.93 -26.12
CA TRP A 34 -4.95 -10.93 -26.63
C TRP A 34 -3.69 -11.11 -25.77
N ARG A 35 -3.33 -10.11 -24.92
CA ARG A 35 -2.19 -10.19 -24.00
C ARG A 35 -2.39 -11.23 -22.91
N LEU A 36 -3.61 -11.69 -22.68
CA LEU A 36 -3.88 -12.82 -21.79
C LEU A 36 -3.25 -14.14 -22.33
N LEU A 37 -3.00 -14.25 -23.62
CA LEU A 37 -2.25 -15.37 -24.21
C LEU A 37 -0.77 -15.41 -23.74
N LEU A 38 -0.26 -14.28 -23.22
CA LEU A 38 1.09 -14.20 -22.63
C LEU A 38 1.15 -14.70 -21.18
N PHE A 39 0.03 -15.19 -20.62
CA PHE A 39 -0.02 -15.69 -19.25
C PHE A 39 1.01 -16.79 -18.93
N PRO A 40 1.35 -17.72 -19.85
CA PRO A 40 2.46 -18.65 -19.62
C PRO A 40 3.80 -17.96 -19.36
N ALA A 41 4.10 -16.85 -20.05
CA ALA A 41 5.31 -16.05 -19.79
C ALA A 41 5.29 -15.36 -18.42
N VAL A 42 4.09 -14.94 -17.94
CA VAL A 42 3.90 -14.44 -16.57
C VAL A 42 4.27 -15.53 -15.55
N LEU A 43 3.83 -16.78 -15.77
CA LEU A 43 4.16 -17.91 -14.89
C LEU A 43 5.67 -18.20 -14.88
N LEU A 44 6.34 -18.11 -16.04
CA LEU A 44 7.80 -18.25 -16.11
C LEU A 44 8.52 -17.14 -15.33
N ALA A 45 8.06 -15.89 -15.43
CA ALA A 45 8.62 -14.79 -14.65
C ALA A 45 8.40 -15.01 -13.13
N MET A 46 7.23 -15.52 -12.74
CA MET A 46 6.96 -15.89 -11.34
C MET A 46 7.87 -17.03 -10.85
N ALA A 47 8.13 -18.03 -11.68
CA ALA A 47 9.06 -19.11 -11.37
C ALA A 47 10.50 -18.58 -11.23
N ALA A 48 10.95 -17.70 -12.12
CA ALA A 48 12.25 -17.04 -12.03
C ALA A 48 12.40 -16.23 -10.72
N TYR A 49 11.36 -15.55 -10.30
CA TYR A 49 11.34 -14.86 -9.01
C TYR A 49 11.39 -15.84 -7.82
N ALA A 50 10.62 -16.93 -7.86
CA ALA A 50 10.64 -17.96 -6.82
C ALA A 50 12.03 -18.60 -6.68
N LEU A 51 12.75 -18.79 -7.80
CA LEU A 51 14.13 -19.26 -7.86
C LEU A 51 15.16 -18.17 -7.53
N LYS A 52 14.74 -16.95 -7.16
CA LYS A 52 15.61 -15.79 -6.86
C LYS A 52 16.51 -15.34 -8.01
N LEU A 53 16.17 -15.67 -9.26
CA LEU A 53 16.88 -15.21 -10.47
C LEU A 53 16.58 -13.75 -10.80
N ILE A 54 15.44 -13.24 -10.37
CA ILE A 54 15.03 -11.84 -10.50
C ILE A 54 14.47 -11.35 -9.17
N ASP A 55 14.56 -10.04 -8.93
CA ASP A 55 13.97 -9.41 -7.78
C ASP A 55 12.47 -9.07 -7.99
N ARG A 56 11.82 -8.58 -6.92
CA ARG A 56 10.40 -8.23 -6.92
C ARG A 56 10.08 -7.06 -7.87
N GLY A 57 10.98 -6.09 -7.98
CA GLY A 57 10.82 -4.94 -8.89
C GLY A 57 10.83 -5.40 -10.34
N ARG A 58 11.81 -6.24 -10.69
CA ARG A 58 11.93 -6.80 -12.04
C ARG A 58 10.74 -7.67 -12.41
N LEU A 59 10.25 -8.50 -11.49
CA LEU A 59 9.01 -9.28 -11.70
C LEU A 59 7.83 -8.37 -12.02
N LYS A 60 7.68 -7.26 -11.28
CA LYS A 60 6.59 -6.29 -11.54
C LYS A 60 6.71 -5.64 -12.91
N GLU A 61 7.92 -5.24 -13.31
CA GLU A 61 8.17 -4.67 -14.63
C GLU A 61 7.81 -5.65 -15.76
N ILE A 62 8.26 -6.91 -15.65
CA ILE A 62 7.98 -7.96 -16.65
C ILE A 62 6.47 -8.19 -16.75
N ASN A 63 5.78 -8.39 -15.64
CA ASN A 63 4.34 -8.65 -15.62
C ASN A 63 3.54 -7.45 -16.17
N TYR A 64 3.96 -6.23 -15.86
CA TYR A 64 3.36 -5.03 -16.44
C TYR A 64 3.54 -4.98 -17.96
N ASP A 65 4.77 -5.22 -18.45
CA ASP A 65 5.08 -5.23 -19.88
C ASP A 65 4.26 -6.27 -20.64
N LEU A 66 4.17 -7.47 -20.11
CA LEU A 66 3.41 -8.57 -20.71
C LEU A 66 1.90 -8.27 -20.76
N LEU A 67 1.30 -7.81 -19.67
CA LEU A 67 -0.14 -7.72 -19.53
C LEU A 67 -0.72 -6.34 -19.87
N VAL A 68 -0.02 -5.25 -19.56
CA VAL A 68 -0.49 -3.89 -19.85
C VAL A 68 0.13 -3.36 -21.14
N GLY A 69 1.42 -3.62 -21.33
CA GLY A 69 2.18 -3.19 -22.50
C GLY A 69 3.33 -2.26 -22.13
N GLY A 70 4.39 -2.34 -22.94
CA GLY A 70 5.64 -1.63 -22.68
C GLY A 70 5.55 -0.11 -22.78
N ARG A 71 4.54 0.42 -23.49
CA ARG A 71 4.36 1.87 -23.72
C ARG A 71 2.90 2.19 -23.93
N VAL A 72 2.22 2.74 -22.92
CA VAL A 72 0.80 3.12 -22.99
C VAL A 72 0.64 4.59 -22.69
N THR A 73 -0.15 5.31 -23.49
CA THR A 73 -0.43 6.73 -23.25
C THR A 73 -1.31 6.92 -22.02
N PRO A 74 -1.11 7.98 -21.22
CA PRO A 74 -1.96 8.28 -20.07
C PRO A 74 -3.45 8.29 -20.41
N GLY A 75 -3.87 8.93 -21.49
CA GLY A 75 -5.27 9.00 -21.90
C GLY A 75 -5.93 7.65 -22.19
N ARG A 76 -5.14 6.60 -22.53
CA ARG A 76 -5.67 5.23 -22.65
C ARG A 76 -5.73 4.50 -21.32
N LEU A 77 -4.81 4.83 -20.39
CA LEU A 77 -4.76 4.21 -19.06
C LEU A 77 -5.78 4.80 -18.10
N GLU A 78 -6.03 6.09 -18.18
CA GLU A 78 -6.88 6.81 -17.23
C GLU A 78 -8.27 6.21 -17.07
N PRO A 79 -9.07 5.95 -18.13
CA PRO A 79 -10.38 5.32 -17.97
C PRO A 79 -10.30 3.92 -17.38
N VAL A 80 -9.23 3.17 -17.67
CA VAL A 80 -8.99 1.82 -17.11
C VAL A 80 -8.69 1.91 -15.62
N ILE A 81 -7.86 2.86 -15.22
CA ILE A 81 -7.51 3.13 -13.81
C ILE A 81 -8.74 3.55 -13.02
N GLU A 82 -9.54 4.48 -13.55
CA GLU A 82 -10.74 4.97 -12.88
C GLU A 82 -11.77 3.85 -12.69
N ALA A 83 -12.07 3.06 -13.74
CA ALA A 83 -12.97 1.92 -13.66
C ALA A 83 -12.46 0.84 -12.66
N PHE A 84 -11.14 0.61 -12.63
CA PHE A 84 -10.53 -0.29 -11.66
C PHE A 84 -10.70 0.22 -10.23
N ALA A 85 -10.43 1.50 -9.99
CA ALA A 85 -10.58 2.11 -8.67
C ALA A 85 -12.03 2.04 -8.19
N ASP A 86 -13.02 2.34 -9.04
CA ASP A 86 -14.45 2.19 -8.71
C ASP A 86 -14.79 0.77 -8.28
N LYS A 87 -14.30 -0.23 -9.02
CA LYS A 87 -14.46 -1.64 -8.67
C LYS A 87 -13.84 -1.99 -7.32
N GLN A 88 -12.65 -1.45 -7.02
CA GLN A 88 -12.00 -1.69 -5.73
C GLN A 88 -12.82 -1.08 -4.58
N ILE A 89 -13.28 0.15 -4.73
CA ILE A 89 -14.10 0.81 -3.71
C ILE A 89 -15.40 0.04 -3.46
N ALA A 90 -16.07 -0.42 -4.51
CA ALA A 90 -17.35 -1.12 -4.39
C ALA A 90 -17.24 -2.50 -3.73
N SER A 91 -16.11 -3.21 -3.87
CA SER A 91 -16.06 -4.65 -3.52
C SER A 91 -14.87 -5.10 -2.70
N ASN A 92 -13.80 -4.29 -2.61
CA ASN A 92 -12.53 -4.75 -2.02
C ASN A 92 -12.10 -3.99 -0.75
N ILE A 93 -12.84 -2.99 -0.29
CA ILE A 93 -12.46 -2.24 0.91
C ILE A 93 -13.02 -2.92 2.18
N MET A 94 -12.20 -2.97 3.23
CA MET A 94 -12.61 -3.50 4.53
C MET A 94 -13.43 -2.46 5.30
N PRO A 95 -14.60 -2.82 5.86
CA PRO A 95 -15.41 -1.88 6.63
C PRO A 95 -14.68 -1.29 7.83
N GLY A 96 -13.84 -2.07 8.52
CA GLY A 96 -13.05 -1.59 9.65
C GLY A 96 -11.98 -0.58 9.24
N ALA A 97 -11.42 -0.70 8.02
CA ALA A 97 -10.49 0.30 7.48
C ALA A 97 -11.20 1.64 7.22
N LEU A 98 -12.42 1.61 6.67
CA LEU A 98 -13.21 2.85 6.47
C LEU A 98 -13.50 3.55 7.80
N ALA A 99 -13.81 2.79 8.85
CA ALA A 99 -14.04 3.36 10.18
C ALA A 99 -12.75 4.00 10.75
N ALA A 100 -11.61 3.32 10.64
CA ALA A 100 -10.32 3.85 11.10
C ALA A 100 -9.91 5.12 10.34
N ILE A 101 -10.07 5.14 9.01
CA ILE A 101 -9.82 6.32 8.17
C ILE A 101 -10.71 7.51 8.61
N ALA A 102 -12.00 7.25 8.88
CA ALA A 102 -12.91 8.27 9.35
C ALA A 102 -12.55 8.79 10.75
N GLU A 103 -12.16 7.91 11.67
CA GLU A 103 -11.69 8.24 13.02
C GLU A 103 -10.42 9.12 12.98
N ASP A 104 -9.41 8.73 12.17
CA ASP A 104 -8.17 9.49 12.05
C ASP A 104 -8.41 10.88 11.42
N ARG A 105 -9.29 10.94 10.41
CA ARG A 105 -9.69 12.24 9.82
C ARG A 105 -10.42 13.12 10.84
N ALA A 106 -11.35 12.57 11.61
CA ALA A 106 -12.06 13.31 12.65
C ALA A 106 -11.12 13.81 13.76
N ALA A 107 -10.02 13.08 14.01
CA ALA A 107 -8.95 13.49 14.91
C ALA A 107 -7.99 14.55 14.31
N GLY A 108 -8.25 15.04 13.09
CA GLY A 108 -7.42 16.03 12.41
C GLY A 108 -6.09 15.50 11.87
N ARG A 109 -5.96 14.19 11.68
CA ARG A 109 -4.76 13.57 11.10
C ARG A 109 -4.76 13.75 9.58
N ARG A 110 -3.63 14.17 9.01
CA ARG A 110 -3.39 14.10 7.56
C ARG A 110 -3.23 12.63 7.16
N LEU A 111 -4.01 12.20 6.17
CA LEU A 111 -4.09 10.81 5.74
C LEU A 111 -3.14 10.55 4.58
N VAL A 112 -2.22 9.61 4.74
CA VAL A 112 -1.22 9.25 3.72
C VAL A 112 -1.34 7.78 3.39
N MET A 113 -1.44 7.44 2.10
CA MET A 113 -1.35 6.05 1.66
C MET A 113 0.08 5.71 1.27
N ALA A 114 0.70 4.69 1.90
CA ALA A 114 2.05 4.24 1.59
C ALA A 114 2.04 2.80 1.09
N THR A 115 2.20 2.56 -0.21
CA THR A 115 1.97 1.24 -0.80
C THR A 115 3.02 0.82 -1.83
N ALA A 116 3.32 -0.49 -1.86
CA ALA A 116 4.12 -1.09 -2.92
C ALA A 116 3.39 -1.12 -4.28
N SER A 117 2.10 -0.89 -4.34
CA SER A 117 1.34 -0.82 -5.58
C SER A 117 1.76 0.36 -6.45
N TYR A 118 1.53 0.29 -7.76
CA TYR A 118 1.85 1.40 -8.64
C TYR A 118 0.97 2.62 -8.35
N ARG A 119 1.62 3.80 -8.22
CA ARG A 119 0.96 5.07 -7.94
C ARG A 119 -0.17 5.36 -8.92
N LEU A 120 -0.01 4.99 -10.19
CA LEU A 120 -0.98 5.26 -11.26
C LEU A 120 -2.41 4.80 -10.91
N TYR A 121 -2.61 3.67 -10.23
CA TYR A 121 -3.94 3.25 -9.80
C TYR A 121 -4.17 3.41 -8.28
N ALA A 122 -3.10 3.35 -7.48
CA ALA A 122 -3.22 3.56 -6.04
C ALA A 122 -3.70 4.97 -5.70
N ALA A 123 -3.25 5.99 -6.46
CA ALA A 123 -3.71 7.37 -6.30
C ALA A 123 -5.21 7.53 -6.59
N ALA A 124 -5.75 6.82 -7.58
CA ALA A 124 -7.18 6.86 -7.88
C ALA A 124 -8.04 6.23 -6.76
N ILE A 125 -7.54 5.15 -6.14
CA ILE A 125 -8.17 4.54 -4.95
C ILE A 125 -8.07 5.47 -3.74
N ALA A 126 -6.88 6.02 -3.47
CA ALA A 126 -6.62 6.93 -2.36
C ALA A 126 -7.53 8.17 -2.41
N ARG A 127 -7.66 8.79 -3.60
CA ARG A 127 -8.55 9.94 -3.82
C ARG A 127 -10.01 9.62 -3.45
N ARG A 128 -10.52 8.44 -3.83
CA ARG A 128 -11.89 8.02 -3.49
C ARG A 128 -12.10 7.75 -2.00
N LEU A 129 -11.05 7.34 -1.30
CA LEU A 129 -11.06 7.15 0.15
C LEU A 129 -10.76 8.46 0.91
N GLY A 130 -10.44 9.54 0.17
CA GLY A 130 -10.17 10.85 0.72
C GLY A 130 -8.80 10.99 1.37
N PHE A 131 -7.80 10.22 0.95
CA PHE A 131 -6.41 10.42 1.38
C PHE A 131 -5.88 11.74 0.81
N ASP A 132 -5.08 12.41 1.63
CA ASP A 132 -4.45 13.69 1.27
C ASP A 132 -3.22 13.46 0.38
N ASP A 133 -2.46 12.37 0.64
CA ASP A 133 -1.22 12.05 -0.06
C ASP A 133 -1.07 10.57 -0.35
N VAL A 134 -0.18 10.27 -1.31
CA VAL A 134 0.20 8.91 -1.67
C VAL A 134 1.72 8.80 -1.82
N VAL A 135 2.32 7.84 -1.13
CA VAL A 135 3.71 7.38 -1.30
C VAL A 135 3.64 5.99 -1.90
N ALA A 136 4.02 5.83 -3.15
CA ALA A 136 3.81 4.58 -3.88
C ALA A 136 4.94 4.31 -4.89
N THR A 137 4.96 3.10 -5.43
CA THR A 137 5.90 2.77 -6.51
C THR A 137 5.56 3.55 -7.76
N GLU A 138 6.49 4.35 -8.25
CA GLU A 138 6.31 5.17 -9.44
C GLU A 138 6.57 4.37 -10.72
N THR A 139 5.91 4.77 -11.80
CA THR A 139 6.18 4.27 -13.15
C THR A 139 6.90 5.34 -13.95
N ARG A 140 7.92 4.92 -14.70
CA ARG A 140 8.67 5.85 -15.57
C ARG A 140 7.82 6.28 -16.77
N LEU A 141 8.00 7.54 -17.16
CA LEU A 141 7.50 8.05 -18.44
C LEU A 141 8.65 8.08 -19.46
N ASP A 142 8.33 7.77 -20.72
CA ASP A 142 9.29 7.98 -21.81
C ASP A 142 9.27 9.45 -22.32
N ALA A 143 10.18 9.79 -23.25
CA ALA A 143 10.27 11.13 -23.81
C ALA A 143 8.99 11.65 -24.51
N LYS A 144 8.04 10.76 -24.80
CA LYS A 144 6.72 11.09 -25.37
C LYS A 144 5.61 11.12 -24.31
N GLY A 145 5.96 11.09 -23.02
CA GLY A 145 5.01 11.07 -21.91
C GLY A 145 4.20 9.77 -21.77
N ARG A 146 4.63 8.67 -22.38
CA ARG A 146 3.94 7.36 -22.25
C ARG A 146 4.46 6.62 -21.02
N VAL A 147 3.56 5.97 -20.32
CA VAL A 147 3.91 5.09 -19.20
C VAL A 147 4.63 3.87 -19.78
N VAL A 148 5.83 3.60 -19.28
CA VAL A 148 6.61 2.42 -19.64
C VAL A 148 6.65 1.40 -18.49
N ALA A 149 6.90 0.12 -18.83
CA ALA A 149 6.98 -0.98 -17.88
C ALA A 149 8.29 -0.94 -17.08
N LYS A 150 8.58 0.21 -16.48
CA LYS A 150 9.75 0.44 -15.64
C LYS A 150 9.37 1.18 -14.37
N ILE A 151 9.94 0.73 -13.27
CA ILE A 151 9.84 1.46 -12.01
C ILE A 151 10.75 2.70 -12.10
N ASP A 152 10.23 3.83 -11.67
CA ASP A 152 11.01 5.05 -11.49
C ASP A 152 11.43 5.15 -10.01
N GLY A 153 12.73 5.12 -9.76
CA GLY A 153 13.28 5.05 -8.40
C GLY A 153 13.10 3.67 -7.74
N ALA A 154 12.59 3.64 -6.52
CA ALA A 154 12.48 2.45 -5.71
C ALA A 154 11.07 1.83 -5.71
N ASN A 155 11.00 0.51 -5.50
CA ASN A 155 9.74 -0.17 -5.17
C ASN A 155 9.40 0.11 -3.70
N CYS A 156 8.25 0.72 -3.42
CA CYS A 156 7.81 1.12 -2.07
C CYS A 156 7.48 -0.10 -1.18
N TYR A 157 8.51 -0.91 -0.87
CA TYR A 157 8.39 -2.17 -0.15
C TYR A 157 9.54 -2.36 0.83
N GLY A 158 9.25 -2.92 2.02
CA GLY A 158 10.25 -3.19 3.04
C GLY A 158 10.94 -1.92 3.55
N ALA A 159 12.28 -1.92 3.62
CA ALA A 159 13.05 -0.76 4.08
C ALA A 159 12.83 0.46 3.17
N ALA A 160 12.78 0.27 1.85
CA ALA A 160 12.56 1.36 0.90
C ALA A 160 11.24 2.11 1.13
N LYS A 161 10.20 1.46 1.68
CA LYS A 161 8.95 2.15 2.05
C LYS A 161 9.22 3.24 3.09
N LYS A 162 10.02 2.94 4.12
CA LYS A 162 10.41 3.92 5.14
C LYS A 162 11.17 5.09 4.52
N ASP A 163 12.19 4.79 3.72
CA ASP A 163 13.03 5.82 3.08
C ASP A 163 12.19 6.73 2.16
N MET A 164 11.22 6.15 1.43
CA MET A 164 10.30 6.92 0.57
C MET A 164 9.34 7.80 1.37
N ILE A 165 8.88 7.34 2.55
CA ILE A 165 8.06 8.16 3.46
C ILE A 165 8.91 9.31 4.02
N GLU A 166 10.15 9.07 4.43
CA GLU A 166 11.07 10.11 4.91
C GLU A 166 11.35 11.15 3.81
N ALA A 167 11.61 10.70 2.57
CA ALA A 167 11.79 11.60 1.45
C ALA A 167 10.51 12.40 1.11
N TRP A 168 9.33 11.83 1.33
CA TRP A 168 8.06 12.54 1.20
C TRP A 168 7.93 13.61 2.30
N LEU A 169 8.21 13.29 3.57
CA LEU A 169 8.20 14.29 4.67
C LEU A 169 9.11 15.49 4.34
N GLN A 170 10.33 15.22 3.87
CA GLN A 170 11.28 16.27 3.49
C GLN A 170 10.74 17.19 2.38
N ARG A 171 10.09 16.61 1.35
CA ARG A 171 9.46 17.40 0.27
C ARG A 171 8.29 18.27 0.76
N GLU A 172 7.57 17.79 1.79
CA GLU A 172 6.49 18.54 2.44
C GLU A 172 7.01 19.57 3.47
N GLY A 173 8.31 19.68 3.65
CA GLY A 173 8.92 20.57 4.65
C GLY A 173 8.63 20.11 6.10
N LEU A 174 8.38 18.82 6.31
CA LEU A 174 8.06 18.24 7.60
C LEU A 174 9.27 17.50 8.18
N GLU A 175 9.80 18.01 9.29
CA GLU A 175 10.83 17.31 10.04
C GLU A 175 10.25 16.15 10.84
N ARG A 176 10.98 15.02 10.94
CA ARG A 176 10.50 13.83 11.65
C ARG A 176 10.08 14.14 13.10
N ASP A 177 10.82 14.99 13.79
CA ASP A 177 10.56 15.34 15.18
C ASP A 177 9.39 16.32 15.34
N ALA A 178 8.98 16.98 14.26
CA ALA A 178 7.83 17.89 14.22
C ALA A 178 6.50 17.19 13.89
N VAL A 179 6.53 15.88 13.57
CA VAL A 179 5.34 15.08 13.25
C VAL A 179 5.10 13.99 14.29
N HIS A 180 3.86 13.55 14.41
CA HIS A 180 3.45 12.35 15.13
C HIS A 180 2.79 11.39 14.13
N ILE A 181 3.37 10.22 13.95
CA ILE A 181 3.02 9.26 12.91
C ILE A 181 2.34 8.04 13.52
N ARG A 182 1.11 7.77 13.10
CA ARG A 182 0.43 6.49 13.30
C ARG A 182 0.49 5.68 12.02
N PHE A 183 1.01 4.45 12.07
CA PHE A 183 1.23 3.61 10.90
C PHE A 183 0.48 2.29 10.96
N TYR A 184 -0.20 1.94 9.87
CA TYR A 184 -1.01 0.72 9.73
C TYR A 184 -0.48 -0.15 8.59
N SER A 185 -0.23 -1.45 8.84
CA SER A 185 0.10 -2.44 7.81
C SER A 185 -0.25 -3.86 8.26
N ASP A 186 -0.42 -4.77 7.28
CA ASP A 186 -0.74 -6.19 7.48
C ASP A 186 0.50 -7.10 7.48
N HIS A 187 1.63 -6.63 6.98
CA HIS A 187 2.74 -7.51 6.64
C HIS A 187 4.06 -7.16 7.34
N VAL A 188 4.77 -8.20 7.78
CA VAL A 188 6.04 -8.04 8.53
C VAL A 188 7.14 -7.32 7.76
N SER A 189 7.09 -7.26 6.42
CA SER A 189 8.07 -6.47 5.63
C SER A 189 8.10 -4.99 6.00
N ASP A 190 7.00 -4.47 6.53
CA ASP A 190 6.86 -3.07 6.90
C ASP A 190 7.32 -2.77 8.35
N HIS A 191 7.98 -3.74 9.02
CA HIS A 191 8.47 -3.57 10.39
C HIS A 191 9.43 -2.38 10.56
N HIS A 192 10.12 -1.98 9.49
CA HIS A 192 10.97 -0.78 9.50
C HIS A 192 10.15 0.48 9.75
N VAL A 193 8.98 0.60 9.11
CA VAL A 193 8.07 1.73 9.31
C VAL A 193 7.37 1.63 10.68
N HIS A 194 6.90 0.43 11.07
CA HIS A 194 6.30 0.23 12.39
C HIS A 194 7.22 0.65 13.54
N ARG A 195 8.51 0.30 13.49
CA ARG A 195 9.49 0.67 14.51
C ARG A 195 9.85 2.16 14.52
N TRP A 196 9.68 2.82 13.40
CA TRP A 196 9.99 4.22 13.22
C TRP A 196 8.79 5.13 13.54
N ALA A 197 7.56 4.63 13.42
CA ALA A 197 6.34 5.36 13.77
C ALA A 197 6.21 5.55 15.28
N ASP A 198 5.48 6.60 15.69
CA ASP A 198 5.17 6.87 17.09
C ASP A 198 4.08 5.92 17.60
N GLU A 199 3.11 5.59 16.75
CA GLU A 199 2.08 4.58 17.00
C GLU A 199 2.10 3.54 15.88
N ALA A 200 2.36 2.28 16.24
CA ALA A 200 2.40 1.16 15.31
C ALA A 200 1.17 0.27 15.47
N VAL A 201 0.43 0.06 14.38
CA VAL A 201 -0.78 -0.75 14.36
C VAL A 201 -0.64 -1.87 13.33
N ALA A 202 -0.68 -3.11 13.81
CA ALA A 202 -0.70 -4.31 12.98
C ALA A 202 -2.16 -4.61 12.57
N ALA A 203 -2.57 -4.16 11.39
CA ALA A 203 -3.94 -4.27 10.91
C ALA A 203 -4.10 -5.46 9.96
N ASN A 204 -5.00 -6.39 10.27
CA ASN A 204 -5.22 -7.65 9.52
C ASN A 204 -3.93 -8.48 9.35
N ALA A 205 -3.05 -8.39 10.33
CA ALA A 205 -1.66 -8.80 10.25
C ALA A 205 -1.47 -10.31 10.04
N ASP A 206 -0.44 -10.66 9.27
CA ASP A 206 0.02 -12.03 9.18
C ASP A 206 0.56 -12.56 10.53
N ALA A 207 0.71 -13.87 10.67
CA ALA A 207 1.16 -14.49 11.92
C ALA A 207 2.56 -14.03 12.37
N ARG A 208 3.41 -13.58 11.44
CA ARG A 208 4.77 -13.07 11.74
C ARG A 208 4.69 -11.67 12.32
N LEU A 209 3.88 -10.80 11.70
CA LEU A 209 3.66 -9.44 12.20
C LEU A 209 2.92 -9.46 13.54
N VAL A 210 1.93 -10.34 13.73
CA VAL A 210 1.24 -10.50 15.02
C VAL A 210 2.21 -10.88 16.14
N ARG A 211 3.15 -11.81 15.90
CA ARG A 211 4.18 -12.16 16.89
C ARG A 211 5.08 -10.98 17.22
N LEU A 212 5.52 -10.25 16.19
CA LEU A 212 6.36 -9.07 16.37
C LEU A 212 5.61 -7.97 17.13
N ALA A 213 4.37 -7.69 16.76
CA ALA A 213 3.53 -6.68 17.40
C ALA A 213 3.35 -6.96 18.90
N LYS A 214 3.07 -8.22 19.26
CA LYS A 214 2.99 -8.64 20.67
C LYS A 214 4.30 -8.43 21.42
N ALA A 215 5.44 -8.75 20.82
CA ALA A 215 6.75 -8.58 21.42
C ALA A 215 7.13 -7.10 21.60
N GLN A 216 6.63 -6.21 20.74
CA GLN A 216 6.93 -4.77 20.76
C GLN A 216 5.82 -3.94 21.46
N GLY A 217 4.73 -4.56 21.90
CA GLY A 217 3.59 -3.85 22.50
C GLY A 217 2.76 -3.03 21.50
N TRP A 218 2.82 -3.35 20.19
CA TRP A 218 2.03 -2.67 19.17
C TRP A 218 0.57 -3.09 19.22
N GLU A 219 -0.31 -2.18 18.81
CA GLU A 219 -1.73 -2.48 18.65
C GLU A 219 -1.95 -3.51 17.53
N VAL A 220 -2.86 -4.48 17.76
CA VAL A 220 -3.28 -5.47 16.75
C VAL A 220 -4.77 -5.34 16.54
N VAL A 221 -5.19 -5.10 15.29
CA VAL A 221 -6.60 -4.95 14.92
C VAL A 221 -6.97 -5.87 13.75
N ASP A 222 -8.21 -6.35 13.76
CA ASP A 222 -8.80 -7.14 12.67
C ASP A 222 -9.98 -6.36 12.07
N TRP A 223 -9.79 -5.83 10.86
CA TRP A 223 -10.79 -5.07 10.11
C TRP A 223 -11.64 -5.93 9.18
N SER A 224 -11.35 -7.22 9.06
CA SER A 224 -12.11 -8.17 8.23
C SER A 224 -13.50 -8.41 8.78
N ARG A 225 -13.69 -8.27 10.09
CA ARG A 225 -14.96 -8.43 10.80
C ARG A 225 -15.65 -7.07 10.94
N ARG A 226 -16.97 -7.01 10.69
CA ARG A 226 -17.77 -5.84 11.09
C ARG A 226 -17.59 -5.64 12.60
N ARG A 227 -17.19 -4.44 12.99
CA ARG A 227 -16.91 -4.07 14.38
C ARG A 227 -18.18 -4.24 15.23
N ASN A 228 -18.36 -5.44 15.80
CA ASN A 228 -19.14 -5.63 17.00
C ASN A 228 -18.16 -6.00 18.12
N ARG A 229 -17.86 -5.02 18.97
CA ARG A 229 -17.03 -5.04 20.19
C ARG A 229 -15.59 -4.52 19.99
N ALA A 230 -15.41 -3.32 20.56
CA ALA A 230 -14.12 -2.86 21.02
C ALA A 230 -13.49 -3.92 21.94
N LEU A 231 -12.35 -4.47 21.55
CA LEU A 231 -11.47 -5.17 22.48
C LEU A 231 -10.95 -4.11 23.44
N LYS A 232 -11.29 -4.24 24.72
CA LYS A 232 -10.75 -3.37 25.79
C LYS A 232 -9.21 -3.39 25.71
N PRO A 233 -8.55 -2.23 25.85
CA PRO A 233 -7.11 -2.20 25.98
C PRO A 233 -6.67 -3.07 27.17
N LEU A 234 -5.67 -3.92 26.94
CA LEU A 234 -5.03 -4.67 28.02
C LEU A 234 -4.46 -3.66 29.01
N ARG A 235 -4.95 -3.70 30.25
CA ARG A 235 -4.41 -2.90 31.36
C ARG A 235 -2.92 -3.17 31.46
N ALA A 236 -2.13 -2.10 31.44
CA ALA A 236 -0.72 -2.15 31.79
C ALA A 236 -0.56 -2.81 33.18
N PRO A 237 0.45 -3.70 33.37
CA PRO A 237 0.72 -4.26 34.69
C PRO A 237 1.09 -3.12 35.65
N GLY A 238 0.35 -3.04 36.74
CA GLY A 238 0.51 -2.02 37.77
C GLY A 238 1.96 -2.00 38.29
N ARG A 239 2.57 -0.80 38.29
CA ARG A 239 3.80 -0.56 39.07
C ARG A 239 3.46 -0.79 40.53
N SER A 240 3.96 -1.89 41.09
CA SER A 240 4.01 -2.12 42.52
C SER A 240 4.87 -1.02 43.15
N ARG A 241 4.28 -0.17 43.98
CA ARG A 241 5.03 0.70 44.91
C ARG A 241 5.62 -0.21 45.98
N ARG A 242 6.93 -0.19 46.09
CA ARG A 242 7.65 -0.26 47.37
C ARG A 242 8.84 0.68 47.30
#